data_c54f7b3bc6fa27ceea9597a3600c4abd
#
_entry.id   c54f7b3bc6fa27ceea9597a3600c4abd
#
_cell.length_a   1.000
_cell.length_b   1.000
_cell.length_c   1.000
_cell.angle_alpha   90.00
_cell.angle_beta   90.00
_cell.angle_gamma   90.00
#
_symmetry.space_group_name_H-M   'P 1'
#
loop_
_entity.id
_entity.type
_entity.pdbx_description
1 polymer ?
#
loop_
_entity_poly.entity_id
_entity_poly.type
_entity_poly.pdbx_seq_one_letter_code
_entity_poly.pdbx_strand_id
1 'polypeptide(L)'
;MRTQDKPSVVLICHEQDRLDTEGLASWLANTLRLAGLIIIRDPRNRLWRASRREIRRVGFVRFLDVLAFRAYAKVRLAGRDAAWKDAEVARLKERYPADVAAVPRIVVSTPNSEEARAFMAALQPDVAIARCK
;
A
#
# COMPACT_ATOMS: atom_id res chain seq x y z
N MET A 1 5.20 34.71 15.56
CA MET A 1 4.47 33.43 15.50
C MET A 1 5.17 32.55 14.46
N ARG A 2 5.95 31.55 14.90
CA ARG A 2 6.56 30.59 13.95
C ARG A 2 5.41 29.75 13.38
N THR A 3 5.15 29.92 12.11
CA THR A 3 4.37 28.95 11.33
C THR A 3 5.07 27.59 11.53
N GLN A 4 4.52 26.71 12.37
CA GLN A 4 5.04 25.36 12.49
C GLN A 4 4.90 24.76 11.11
N ASP A 5 6.00 24.69 10.37
CA ASP A 5 6.05 23.98 9.11
C ASP A 5 5.63 22.54 9.40
N LYS A 6 4.52 22.11 8.79
CA LYS A 6 4.06 20.73 8.94
C LYS A 6 5.19 19.80 8.52
N PRO A 7 5.52 18.77 9.32
CA PRO A 7 6.57 17.83 8.96
C PRO A 7 6.29 17.20 7.61
N SER A 8 7.33 17.04 6.82
CA SER A 8 7.23 16.39 5.51
C SER A 8 7.28 14.89 5.66
N VAL A 9 6.36 14.20 4.98
CA VAL A 9 6.22 12.74 5.07
C VAL A 9 6.25 12.09 3.70
N VAL A 10 6.91 10.94 3.61
CA VAL A 10 6.79 10.02 2.47
C VAL A 10 6.04 8.78 2.92
N LEU A 11 5.03 8.38 2.15
CA LEU A 11 4.26 7.17 2.38
C LEU A 11 4.77 6.05 1.45
N ILE A 12 5.07 4.88 2.03
CA ILE A 12 5.45 3.66 1.33
C ILE A 12 4.30 2.66 1.49
N CYS A 13 3.69 2.26 0.40
CA CYS A 13 2.51 1.37 0.40
C CYS A 13 2.47 0.46 -0.82
N HIS A 14 1.63 -0.58 -0.78
CA HIS A 14 1.42 -1.49 -1.90
C HIS A 14 0.40 -0.94 -2.89
N GLU A 15 0.64 -1.13 -4.19
CA GLU A 15 -0.24 -0.66 -5.27
C GLU A 15 -1.69 -1.16 -5.14
N GLN A 16 -1.86 -2.39 -4.65
CA GLN A 16 -3.17 -3.04 -4.53
C GLN A 16 -4.00 -2.54 -3.35
N ASP A 17 -3.40 -1.81 -2.41
CA ASP A 17 -4.10 -1.34 -1.22
C ASP A 17 -4.59 0.11 -1.40
N ARG A 18 -5.81 0.24 -1.96
CA ARG A 18 -6.45 1.55 -2.19
C ARG A 18 -6.69 2.32 -0.91
N LEU A 19 -6.90 1.63 0.22
CA LEU A 19 -7.07 2.30 1.50
C LEU A 19 -5.82 3.09 1.89
N ASP A 20 -4.62 2.53 1.64
CA ASP A 20 -3.35 3.19 1.90
C ASP A 20 -3.01 4.22 0.81
N THR A 21 -3.13 3.85 -0.48
CA THR A 21 -2.73 4.72 -1.60
C THR A 21 -3.62 5.93 -1.80
N GLU A 22 -4.88 5.87 -1.41
CA GLU A 22 -5.85 6.95 -1.55
C GLU A 22 -6.31 7.50 -0.20
N GLY A 23 -6.82 6.64 0.70
CA GLY A 23 -7.40 7.07 1.97
C GLY A 23 -6.37 7.62 2.96
N LEU A 24 -5.35 6.83 3.27
CA LEU A 24 -4.26 7.26 4.16
C LEU A 24 -3.46 8.41 3.55
N ALA A 25 -3.22 8.37 2.24
CA ALA A 25 -2.54 9.46 1.55
C ALA A 25 -3.33 10.78 1.64
N SER A 26 -4.66 10.76 1.49
CA SER A 26 -5.51 11.95 1.67
C SER A 26 -5.45 12.49 3.10
N TRP A 27 -5.51 11.61 4.09
CA TRP A 27 -5.37 12.01 5.49
C TRP A 27 -3.99 12.62 5.77
N LEU A 28 -2.90 12.01 5.29
CA LEU A 28 -1.54 12.53 5.46
C LEU A 28 -1.36 13.88 4.75
N ALA A 29 -1.86 14.01 3.53
CA ALA A 29 -1.75 15.27 2.78
C ALA A 29 -2.52 16.43 3.44
N ASN A 30 -3.62 16.12 4.14
CA ASN A 30 -4.40 17.11 4.87
C ASN A 30 -3.76 17.49 6.21
N THR A 31 -3.24 16.50 6.92
CA THR A 31 -2.71 16.67 8.29
C THR A 31 -1.25 17.11 8.30
N LEU A 32 -0.44 16.56 7.42
CA LEU A 32 1.00 16.81 7.27
C LEU A 32 1.30 17.32 5.85
N ARG A 33 2.57 17.49 5.53
CA ARG A 33 3.03 17.77 4.17
C ARG A 33 3.43 16.44 3.49
N LEU A 34 2.51 15.86 2.73
CA LEU A 34 2.82 14.64 1.96
C LEU A 34 3.76 14.98 0.80
N ALA A 35 5.05 14.69 0.97
CA ALA A 35 6.10 15.04 0.03
C ALA A 35 6.19 14.04 -1.14
N GLY A 36 5.82 12.77 -0.92
CA GLY A 36 5.87 11.75 -1.96
C GLY A 36 5.25 10.43 -1.57
N LEU A 37 5.01 9.61 -2.59
CA LEU A 37 4.47 8.26 -2.49
C LEU A 37 5.45 7.26 -3.13
N ILE A 38 5.84 6.23 -2.41
CA ILE A 38 6.57 5.08 -2.92
C ILE A 38 5.60 3.91 -2.99
N ILE A 39 5.24 3.50 -4.21
CA ILE A 39 4.27 2.44 -4.46
C ILE A 39 5.03 1.16 -4.77
N ILE A 40 4.82 0.13 -3.97
CA ILE A 40 5.41 -1.19 -4.18
C ILE A 40 4.49 -1.99 -5.08
N ARG A 41 5.02 -2.42 -6.22
CA ARG A 41 4.36 -3.34 -7.15
C ARG A 41 4.99 -4.70 -7.01
N ASP A 42 4.25 -5.66 -6.45
CA ASP A 42 4.72 -7.04 -6.34
C ASP A 42 4.89 -7.68 -7.73
N PRO A 43 6.05 -8.28 -8.03
CA PRO A 43 6.24 -8.99 -9.28
C PRO A 43 5.28 -10.19 -9.35
N ARG A 44 4.63 -10.39 -10.51
CA ARG A 44 3.66 -11.47 -10.76
C ARG A 44 4.16 -12.87 -10.36
N ASN A 45 5.46 -13.07 -10.37
CA ASN A 45 6.10 -14.35 -10.05
C ASN A 45 6.18 -14.65 -8.54
N ARG A 46 5.88 -13.70 -7.67
CA ARG A 46 5.98 -13.88 -6.21
C ARG A 46 4.95 -14.89 -5.70
N LEU A 47 3.72 -14.82 -6.21
CA LEU A 47 2.65 -15.77 -5.84
C LEU A 47 2.99 -17.21 -6.26
N TRP A 48 3.57 -17.38 -7.46
CA TRP A 48 3.98 -18.70 -7.95
C TRP A 48 5.13 -19.29 -7.12
N ARG A 49 6.13 -18.49 -6.77
CA ARG A 49 7.24 -18.92 -5.92
C ARG A 49 6.78 -19.26 -4.49
N ALA A 50 5.87 -18.47 -3.93
CA ALA A 50 5.29 -18.72 -2.61
C ALA A 50 4.47 -20.03 -2.62
N SER A 51 3.63 -20.25 -3.62
CA SER A 51 2.84 -21.49 -3.77
C SER A 51 3.72 -22.73 -3.90
N ARG A 52 4.79 -22.68 -4.69
CA ARG A 52 5.76 -23.77 -4.82
C ARG A 52 6.47 -24.12 -3.50
N ARG A 53 6.81 -23.10 -2.72
CA ARG A 53 7.45 -23.27 -1.40
C ARG A 53 6.48 -23.89 -0.41
N GLU A 54 5.21 -23.46 -0.43
CA GLU A 54 4.15 -23.95 0.44
C GLU A 54 3.83 -25.43 0.15
N ILE A 55 3.71 -25.82 -1.13
CA ILE A 55 3.49 -27.21 -1.55
C ILE A 55 4.61 -28.13 -1.04
N ARG A 56 5.86 -27.69 -1.11
CA ARG A 56 7.00 -28.46 -0.59
C ARG A 56 7.01 -28.60 0.93
N ARG A 57 6.46 -27.62 1.65
CA ARG A 57 6.49 -27.58 3.12
C ARG A 57 5.34 -28.37 3.75
N VAL A 58 4.15 -28.31 3.18
CA VAL A 58 2.90 -28.77 3.83
C VAL A 58 2.33 -30.03 3.19
N GLY A 59 2.82 -30.42 2.01
CA GLY A 59 2.30 -31.53 1.21
C GLY A 59 1.08 -31.13 0.36
N PHE A 60 0.87 -31.88 -0.73
CA PHE A 60 -0.11 -31.54 -1.74
C PHE A 60 -1.57 -31.53 -1.23
N VAL A 61 -1.92 -32.49 -0.36
CA VAL A 61 -3.29 -32.63 0.17
C VAL A 61 -3.69 -31.46 1.07
N ARG A 62 -2.82 -31.06 1.99
CA ARG A 62 -3.04 -29.88 2.85
C ARG A 62 -3.02 -28.58 2.04
N PHE A 63 -2.23 -28.53 0.98
CA PHE A 63 -2.22 -27.37 0.09
C PHE A 63 -3.56 -27.20 -0.62
N LEU A 64 -4.21 -28.29 -1.06
CA LEU A 64 -5.54 -28.25 -1.67
C LEU A 64 -6.61 -27.72 -0.69
N ASP A 65 -6.55 -28.13 0.57
CA ASP A 65 -7.46 -27.64 1.62
C ASP A 65 -7.30 -26.13 1.84
N VAL A 66 -6.06 -25.67 1.97
CA VAL A 66 -5.75 -24.23 2.08
C VAL A 66 -6.20 -23.46 0.83
N LEU A 67 -6.02 -24.04 -0.36
CA LEU A 67 -6.44 -23.42 -1.62
C LEU A 67 -7.96 -23.31 -1.72
N ALA A 68 -8.68 -24.38 -1.34
CA ALA A 68 -10.13 -24.41 -1.29
C ALA A 68 -10.69 -23.37 -0.31
N PHE A 69 -10.11 -23.27 0.88
CA PHE A 69 -10.46 -22.24 1.86
C PHE A 69 -10.19 -20.82 1.34
N ARG A 70 -9.04 -20.59 0.71
CA ARG A 70 -8.71 -19.28 0.10
C ARG A 70 -9.66 -18.93 -1.05
N ALA A 71 -10.01 -19.91 -1.89
CA ALA A 71 -10.98 -19.70 -2.96
C ALA A 71 -12.38 -19.38 -2.41
N TYR A 72 -12.84 -20.12 -1.40
CA TYR A 72 -14.09 -19.85 -0.72
C TYR A 72 -14.12 -18.45 -0.08
N ALA A 73 -13.08 -18.10 0.67
CA ALA A 73 -12.96 -16.78 1.28
C ALA A 73 -12.95 -15.67 0.23
N LYS A 74 -12.24 -15.87 -0.89
CA LYS A 74 -12.18 -14.91 -1.98
C LYS A 74 -13.53 -14.72 -2.67
N VAL A 75 -14.30 -15.79 -2.87
CA VAL A 75 -15.62 -15.73 -3.52
C VAL A 75 -16.67 -15.13 -2.59
N ARG A 76 -16.67 -15.52 -1.31
CA ARG A 76 -17.69 -15.11 -0.34
C ARG A 76 -17.42 -13.76 0.33
N LEU A 77 -16.16 -13.45 0.62
CA LEU A 77 -15.80 -12.29 1.43
C LEU A 77 -15.22 -11.12 0.63
N ALA A 78 -14.59 -11.40 -0.53
CA ALA A 78 -13.91 -10.36 -1.29
C ALA A 78 -14.84 -9.24 -1.77
N GLY A 79 -16.08 -9.56 -2.13
CA GLY A 79 -17.07 -8.55 -2.55
C GLY A 79 -17.44 -7.60 -1.41
N ARG A 80 -17.63 -8.14 -0.20
CA ARG A 80 -17.96 -7.33 0.98
C ARG A 80 -16.78 -6.49 1.44
N ASP A 81 -15.58 -7.06 1.43
CA ASP A 81 -14.35 -6.35 1.77
C ASP A 81 -14.05 -5.23 0.79
N ALA A 82 -14.25 -5.47 -0.52
CA ALA A 82 -14.07 -4.45 -1.54
C ALA A 82 -15.07 -3.30 -1.36
N ALA A 83 -16.35 -3.60 -1.17
CA ALA A 83 -17.39 -2.59 -0.94
C ALA A 83 -17.12 -1.77 0.32
N TRP A 84 -16.68 -2.41 1.41
CA TRP A 84 -16.30 -1.72 2.63
C TRP A 84 -15.09 -0.80 2.43
N LYS A 85 -14.04 -1.29 1.76
CA LYS A 85 -12.85 -0.50 1.44
C LYS A 85 -13.19 0.70 0.57
N ASP A 86 -14.01 0.52 -0.46
CA ASP A 86 -14.43 1.61 -1.33
C ASP A 86 -15.23 2.68 -0.58
N ALA A 87 -16.14 2.28 0.29
CA ALA A 87 -16.89 3.18 1.15
C ALA A 87 -15.98 3.93 2.13
N GLU A 88 -15.00 3.26 2.72
CA GLU A 88 -14.05 3.87 3.65
C GLU A 88 -13.10 4.84 2.95
N VAL A 89 -12.61 4.50 1.75
CA VAL A 89 -11.81 5.42 0.93
C VAL A 89 -12.62 6.66 0.57
N ALA A 90 -13.86 6.51 0.14
CA ALA A 90 -14.75 7.63 -0.16
C ALA A 90 -14.96 8.54 1.05
N ARG A 91 -15.22 7.96 2.22
CA ARG A 91 -15.39 8.69 3.49
C ARG A 91 -14.14 9.45 3.89
N LEU A 92 -12.95 8.84 3.75
CA LEU A 92 -11.69 9.50 4.08
C LEU A 92 -11.38 10.66 3.12
N LYS A 93 -11.65 10.49 1.83
CA LYS A 93 -11.47 11.56 0.84
C LYS A 93 -12.43 12.73 1.07
N GLU A 94 -13.67 12.46 1.45
CA GLU A 94 -14.64 13.49 1.79
C GLU A 94 -14.24 14.26 3.06
N ARG A 95 -13.80 13.53 4.09
CA ARG A 95 -13.38 14.11 5.36
C ARG A 95 -12.05 14.86 5.30
N TYR A 96 -11.13 14.38 4.45
CA TYR A 96 -9.78 14.94 4.29
C TYR A 96 -9.51 15.26 2.81
N PRO A 97 -10.15 16.28 2.27
CA PRO A 97 -9.98 16.65 0.87
C PRO A 97 -8.54 17.14 0.63
N ALA A 98 -7.83 16.44 -0.27
CA ALA A 98 -6.48 16.81 -0.66
C ALA A 98 -6.23 16.30 -2.09
N ASP A 99 -5.45 17.06 -2.85
CA ASP A 99 -5.04 16.65 -4.20
C ASP A 99 -3.84 15.67 -4.13
N VAL A 100 -4.13 14.42 -3.82
CA VAL A 100 -3.11 13.34 -3.80
C VAL A 100 -2.58 13.06 -5.19
N ALA A 101 -3.31 13.40 -6.25
CA ALA A 101 -2.87 13.17 -7.61
C ALA A 101 -1.67 14.04 -8.00
N ALA A 102 -1.56 15.23 -7.42
CA ALA A 102 -0.44 16.14 -7.62
C ALA A 102 0.83 15.74 -6.86
N VAL A 103 0.74 14.80 -5.91
CA VAL A 103 1.89 14.36 -5.10
C VAL A 103 2.84 13.51 -5.95
N PRO A 104 4.15 13.83 -5.95
CA PRO A 104 5.16 13.01 -6.65
C PRO A 104 5.09 11.54 -6.22
N ARG A 105 5.16 10.63 -7.19
CA ARG A 105 5.11 9.19 -6.90
C ARG A 105 6.04 8.39 -7.79
N ILE A 106 6.57 7.31 -7.23
CA ILE A 106 7.33 6.30 -7.98
C ILE A 106 6.75 4.92 -7.71
N VAL A 107 6.93 4.03 -8.69
CA VAL A 107 6.54 2.62 -8.56
C VAL A 107 7.80 1.78 -8.59
N VAL A 108 8.01 0.97 -7.55
CA VAL A 108 9.21 0.14 -7.38
C VAL A 108 8.82 -1.30 -7.03
N SER A 109 9.71 -2.24 -7.27
CA SER A 109 9.49 -3.64 -6.87
C SER A 109 9.84 -3.91 -5.40
N THR A 110 10.69 -3.08 -4.82
CA THR A 110 11.11 -3.16 -3.42
C THR A 110 11.39 -1.77 -2.87
N PRO A 111 11.06 -1.50 -1.60
CA PRO A 111 11.33 -0.19 -0.98
C PRO A 111 12.83 0.09 -0.80
N ASN A 112 13.68 -0.94 -0.91
CA ASN A 112 15.13 -0.82 -0.80
C ASN A 112 15.83 -0.66 -2.16
N SER A 113 15.07 -0.42 -3.24
CA SER A 113 15.65 -0.20 -4.56
C SER A 113 16.46 1.11 -4.61
N GLU A 114 17.34 1.21 -5.58
CA GLU A 114 18.15 2.42 -5.78
C GLU A 114 17.27 3.62 -6.14
N GLU A 115 16.25 3.40 -6.96
CA GLU A 115 15.27 4.43 -7.32
C GLU A 115 14.50 4.95 -6.08
N ALA A 116 14.09 4.05 -5.17
CA ALA A 116 13.43 4.45 -3.94
C ALA A 116 14.35 5.28 -3.05
N ARG A 117 15.62 4.89 -2.92
CA ARG A 117 16.62 5.66 -2.16
C ARG A 117 16.90 7.02 -2.78
N ALA A 118 17.05 7.10 -4.09
CA ALA A 118 17.26 8.36 -4.80
C ALA A 118 16.05 9.29 -4.64
N PHE A 119 14.83 8.75 -4.73
CA PHE A 119 13.60 9.50 -4.51
C PHE A 119 13.49 10.06 -3.09
N MET A 120 13.80 9.24 -2.08
CA MET A 120 13.86 9.68 -0.68
C MET A 120 14.93 10.76 -0.46
N ALA A 121 16.11 10.60 -1.04
CA ALA A 121 17.20 11.56 -0.94
C ALA A 121 16.84 12.91 -1.60
N ALA A 122 16.11 12.89 -2.71
CA ALA A 122 15.66 14.10 -3.39
C ALA A 122 14.59 14.86 -2.59
N LEU A 123 13.69 14.16 -1.92
CA LEU A 123 12.60 14.77 -1.15
C LEU A 123 12.99 15.17 0.26
N GLN A 124 14.01 14.55 0.84
CA GLN A 124 14.50 14.76 2.21
C GLN A 124 13.36 14.87 3.23
N PRO A 125 12.48 13.82 3.34
CA PRO A 125 11.37 13.88 4.26
C PRO A 125 11.82 13.80 5.71
N ASP A 126 11.08 14.46 6.61
CA ASP A 126 11.31 14.35 8.04
C ASP A 126 10.91 12.97 8.58
N VAL A 127 9.91 12.33 7.96
CA VAL A 127 9.36 11.03 8.38
C VAL A 127 9.03 10.17 7.16
N ALA A 128 9.34 8.89 7.24
CA ALA A 128 8.86 7.88 6.31
C ALA A 128 7.87 6.93 7.01
N ILE A 129 6.68 6.78 6.44
CA ILE A 129 5.66 5.85 6.94
C ILE A 129 5.56 4.68 5.99
N ALA A 130 5.88 3.48 6.46
CA ALA A 130 5.80 2.26 5.67
C ALA A 130 4.60 1.41 6.09
N ARG A 131 3.71 1.15 5.13
CA ARG A 131 2.58 0.22 5.24
C ARG A 131 2.88 -1.01 4.39
N CYS A 132 3.86 -1.79 4.86
CA CYS A 132 4.26 -3.04 4.22
C CYS A 132 3.66 -4.23 4.98
N LYS A 133 3.13 -5.22 4.24
CA LYS A 133 2.63 -6.49 4.78
C LYS A 133 3.72 -7.55 4.72
#